data_21f5b6822b0cc8b02577aa9bcf7ab82d
#
_entry.id   21f5b6822b0cc8b02577aa9bcf7ab82d
#
_cell.length_a   1.000
_cell.length_b   1.000
_cell.length_c   1.000
_cell.angle_alpha   90.00
_cell.angle_beta   90.00
_cell.angle_gamma   90.00
#
_symmetry.space_group_name_H-M   'P 1'
#
loop_
_entity.id
_entity.type
_entity.pdbx_description
1 polymer ?
#
loop_
_entity_poly.entity_id
_entity_poly.type
_entity_poly.pdbx_seq_one_letter_code
_entity_poly.pdbx_strand_id
1 'polypeptide(L)'
;MANEKKGSGIFSISATWFWAKRSQDVSAPDPRGANFGQKRWPWLRKDPRPLFLLLGAVTVSAQPLPFDPLRSVAERYVKLVLAVGQHDADYVDAFYGPPEWRKEAEAAKTPLTAIDAQAAALEAEIPKVVAATRPTKEAMELWTLRWQYLSRQLGALRSRVAMLQGKKMTFDEESLALYDAVAPVKPESEFEAVLKQLEAKLPGSGSLIERYDRYKQAFVIPKTRVDRVFQEAIRGCRQRSMSHVELPMTERFTVEYVTGKSWSGYNWYQGNFRSLIQVNTDLPIYIDRAIDLACHEGYPGHHVYNALLEQTLVQDRGWIEFTVYPLFSPQSLIAEGTANYGIEVAFPLEDRVSFERDILFPLAGLDISKVTEYYQVLELVDRLSYAGNEAARNYINGQIDRAGAVAWLEKYAMYTKPRAEQRVRFIDQYRSYVINYNLGKDLVRGYIERKMGRDRTPQRRWREFTALLSSPRLPSGLK
;
A
#
# COMPACT_ATOMS: atom_id res chain seq x y z
N MET A 1 -50.90 -2.42 37.37
CA MET A 1 -51.23 -1.30 36.44
C MET A 1 -50.00 -0.92 35.65
N ALA A 2 -50.16 -0.99 34.34
CA ALA A 2 -49.34 -0.45 33.26
C ALA A 2 -47.84 -0.83 33.15
N ASN A 3 -47.65 -1.75 32.27
CA ASN A 3 -46.52 -2.04 31.41
C ASN A 3 -46.05 -0.82 30.61
N GLU A 4 -44.75 -0.58 30.55
CA GLU A 4 -44.13 0.04 29.36
C GLU A 4 -42.86 -0.73 28.94
N LYS A 5 -43.03 -1.43 27.83
CA LYS A 5 -41.93 -2.01 27.04
C LYS A 5 -41.18 -0.89 26.30
N LYS A 6 -39.88 -0.75 26.52
CA LYS A 6 -39.01 -0.02 25.60
C LYS A 6 -38.27 -1.01 24.70
N GLY A 7 -38.62 -0.94 23.41
CA GLY A 7 -37.99 -1.73 22.36
C GLY A 7 -36.57 -1.28 22.04
N SER A 8 -35.72 -2.27 21.88
CA SER A 8 -34.39 -2.17 21.32
C SER A 8 -34.48 -1.99 19.81
N GLY A 9 -34.20 -0.81 19.32
CA GLY A 9 -34.05 -0.53 17.88
C GLY A 9 -32.64 -0.89 17.41
N ILE A 10 -32.54 -1.99 16.70
CA ILE A 10 -31.35 -2.35 15.94
C ILE A 10 -31.40 -1.53 14.65
N PHE A 11 -30.50 -0.54 14.50
CA PHE A 11 -30.26 0.11 13.21
C PHE A 11 -29.23 -0.69 12.42
N SER A 12 -29.75 -1.49 11.50
CA SER A 12 -28.99 -2.04 10.38
C SER A 12 -28.83 -0.95 9.33
N ILE A 13 -27.61 -0.50 9.08
CA ILE A 13 -27.31 0.36 7.93
C ILE A 13 -26.77 -0.53 6.82
N SER A 14 -27.66 -0.95 5.94
CA SER A 14 -27.34 -1.53 4.65
C SER A 14 -26.92 -0.40 3.68
N ALA A 15 -25.65 -0.36 3.31
CA ALA A 15 -25.18 0.54 2.25
C ALA A 15 -25.49 -0.09 0.89
N THR A 16 -26.61 0.29 0.31
CA THR A 16 -26.97 0.02 -1.10
C THR A 16 -26.26 1.03 -2.00
N TRP A 17 -25.36 0.57 -2.86
CA TRP A 17 -24.74 1.37 -3.91
C TRP A 17 -25.67 1.47 -5.11
N PHE A 18 -26.21 2.67 -5.34
CA PHE A 18 -26.93 3.01 -6.56
C PHE A 18 -25.95 3.57 -7.60
N TRP A 19 -25.80 2.86 -8.72
CA TRP A 19 -25.24 3.42 -9.96
C TRP A 19 -26.34 4.16 -10.72
N ALA A 20 -26.29 5.47 -10.76
CA ALA A 20 -27.09 6.29 -11.67
C ALA A 20 -26.19 6.81 -12.80
N LYS A 21 -26.42 6.30 -14.00
CA LYS A 21 -25.98 6.93 -15.26
C LYS A 21 -26.55 8.34 -15.34
N ARG A 22 -25.69 9.35 -15.54
CA ARG A 22 -26.07 10.58 -16.23
C ARG A 22 -25.05 10.87 -17.33
N SER A 23 -25.50 10.62 -18.55
CA SER A 23 -25.01 11.28 -19.75
C SER A 23 -25.56 12.70 -19.75
N GLN A 24 -24.71 13.71 -19.76
CA GLN A 24 -25.06 15.03 -20.29
C GLN A 24 -23.82 15.63 -20.94
N ASP A 25 -24.00 15.91 -22.23
CA ASP A 25 -23.15 16.71 -23.07
C ASP A 25 -22.86 18.08 -22.45
N VAL A 26 -21.58 18.43 -22.37
CA VAL A 26 -21.17 19.82 -22.23
C VAL A 26 -20.13 20.11 -23.31
N SER A 27 -20.55 20.89 -24.28
CA SER A 27 -19.78 21.47 -25.37
C SER A 27 -18.56 22.23 -24.84
N ALA A 28 -17.42 22.01 -25.50
CA ALA A 28 -16.16 22.71 -25.28
C ALA A 28 -16.28 24.21 -25.68
N PRO A 29 -15.63 25.15 -24.94
CA PRO A 29 -15.47 26.49 -25.37
C PRO A 29 -14.30 26.67 -26.36
N ASP A 30 -14.55 27.50 -27.38
CA ASP A 30 -13.66 27.93 -28.45
C ASP A 30 -12.38 28.63 -27.94
N PRO A 31 -11.16 28.21 -28.32
CA PRO A 31 -9.94 28.88 -27.92
C PRO A 31 -9.52 29.91 -28.97
N ARG A 32 -10.11 31.08 -28.95
CA ARG A 32 -9.57 32.26 -29.67
C ARG A 32 -9.42 33.45 -28.74
N GLY A 33 -8.16 33.72 -28.37
CA GLY A 33 -7.78 35.01 -27.81
C GLY A 33 -6.75 34.98 -26.70
N ALA A 34 -5.48 34.76 -26.99
CA ALA A 34 -4.38 35.37 -26.24
C ALA A 34 -3.10 35.38 -27.10
N ASN A 35 -2.77 36.56 -27.55
CA ASN A 35 -1.51 36.89 -28.23
C ASN A 35 -0.35 36.86 -27.22
N PHE A 36 0.62 35.98 -27.39
CA PHE A 36 1.92 36.11 -26.75
C PHE A 36 3.06 35.97 -27.79
N GLY A 37 3.91 36.98 -27.76
CA GLY A 37 4.95 37.28 -28.70
C GLY A 37 5.95 36.14 -29.00
N GLN A 38 6.18 35.96 -30.28
CA GLN A 38 7.21 35.05 -30.82
C GLN A 38 8.60 35.62 -30.60
N LYS A 39 9.43 34.94 -29.80
CA LYS A 39 10.89 35.03 -29.92
C LYS A 39 11.38 33.90 -30.81
N ARG A 40 11.85 34.27 -32.03
CA ARG A 40 12.45 33.38 -33.03
C ARG A 40 13.78 32.85 -32.53
N TRP A 41 13.99 31.56 -32.63
CA TRP A 41 15.31 30.91 -32.57
C TRP A 41 15.78 30.57 -33.99
N PRO A 42 17.01 30.87 -34.38
CA PRO A 42 17.51 30.73 -35.75
C PRO A 42 18.33 29.47 -35.95
N TRP A 43 17.72 28.31 -36.17
CA TRP A 43 18.38 27.12 -36.71
C TRP A 43 17.34 26.12 -37.21
N LEU A 44 16.70 26.41 -38.36
CA LEU A 44 15.98 25.41 -39.14
C LEU A 44 16.34 25.64 -40.61
N ARG A 45 17.28 24.83 -41.11
CA ARG A 45 17.48 24.69 -42.56
C ARG A 45 16.32 23.88 -43.13
N LYS A 46 15.68 24.44 -44.13
CA LYS A 46 14.68 23.80 -44.97
C LYS A 46 15.38 22.82 -45.91
N ASP A 47 14.91 21.57 -45.96
CA ASP A 47 15.11 20.67 -47.07
C ASP A 47 13.79 19.93 -47.30
N PRO A 48 13.12 20.18 -48.45
CA PRO A 48 11.84 19.54 -48.76
C PRO A 48 12.10 18.27 -49.58
N ARG A 49 12.16 17.12 -48.92
CA ARG A 49 12.00 15.82 -49.60
C ARG A 49 10.71 15.17 -49.12
N PRO A 50 9.81 14.74 -49.99
CA PRO A 50 8.62 14.02 -49.57
C PRO A 50 8.99 12.63 -49.07
N LEU A 51 8.85 12.40 -47.78
CA LEU A 51 8.96 11.09 -47.16
C LEU A 51 7.61 10.35 -47.39
N PHE A 52 7.58 9.41 -48.31
CA PHE A 52 6.50 8.45 -48.44
C PHE A 52 6.51 7.56 -47.17
N LEU A 53 5.63 7.85 -46.20
CA LEU A 53 5.33 6.94 -45.09
C LEU A 53 4.53 5.76 -45.65
N LEU A 54 5.22 4.66 -45.91
CA LEU A 54 4.61 3.35 -45.99
C LEU A 54 4.12 2.97 -44.60
N LEU A 55 2.83 3.18 -44.34
CA LEU A 55 2.11 2.59 -43.18
C LEU A 55 2.04 1.07 -43.42
N GLY A 56 3.11 0.37 -43.12
CA GLY A 56 3.05 -1.08 -42.91
C GLY A 56 2.24 -1.33 -41.65
N ALA A 57 1.04 -1.87 -41.79
CA ALA A 57 0.31 -2.43 -40.68
C ALA A 57 1.15 -3.58 -40.09
N VAL A 58 1.88 -3.31 -39.03
CA VAL A 58 2.50 -4.35 -38.21
C VAL A 58 1.35 -5.02 -37.46
N THR A 59 0.83 -6.09 -38.08
CA THR A 59 0.02 -7.06 -37.35
C THR A 59 0.96 -7.70 -36.33
N VAL A 60 0.92 -7.21 -35.11
CA VAL A 60 1.51 -7.92 -33.97
C VAL A 60 0.70 -9.20 -33.83
N SER A 61 1.20 -10.25 -34.43
CA SER A 61 0.74 -11.61 -34.20
C SER A 61 1.00 -11.88 -32.72
N ALA A 62 -0.06 -11.92 -31.91
CA ALA A 62 0.03 -12.36 -30.53
C ALA A 62 0.60 -13.79 -30.56
N GLN A 63 1.87 -13.95 -30.23
CA GLN A 63 2.45 -15.28 -30.03
C GLN A 63 1.66 -15.97 -28.92
N PRO A 64 1.27 -17.23 -29.12
CA PRO A 64 0.62 -17.97 -28.04
C PRO A 64 1.53 -17.94 -26.82
N LEU A 65 0.98 -17.52 -25.68
CA LEU A 65 1.70 -17.53 -24.41
C LEU A 65 2.26 -18.95 -24.18
N PRO A 66 3.53 -19.08 -23.74
CA PRO A 66 4.14 -20.39 -23.52
C PRO A 66 3.26 -21.22 -22.58
N PHE A 67 3.28 -22.55 -22.75
CA PHE A 67 2.54 -23.49 -21.90
C PHE A 67 2.80 -23.18 -20.41
N ASP A 68 1.74 -22.82 -19.67
CA ASP A 68 1.79 -22.46 -18.26
C ASP A 68 1.15 -23.56 -17.41
N PRO A 69 1.96 -24.42 -16.74
CA PRO A 69 1.45 -25.53 -15.94
C PRO A 69 0.57 -25.11 -14.76
N LEU A 70 0.77 -23.90 -14.21
CA LEU A 70 0.00 -23.40 -13.07
C LEU A 70 -1.20 -22.54 -13.48
N ARG A 71 -1.45 -22.34 -14.76
CA ARG A 71 -2.53 -21.45 -15.23
C ARG A 71 -3.89 -21.83 -14.66
N SER A 72 -4.27 -23.11 -14.72
CA SER A 72 -5.55 -23.57 -14.19
C SER A 72 -5.67 -23.39 -12.68
N VAL A 73 -4.58 -23.58 -11.93
CA VAL A 73 -4.54 -23.33 -10.48
C VAL A 73 -4.71 -21.84 -10.22
N ALA A 74 -3.99 -20.99 -10.95
CA ALA A 74 -4.04 -19.54 -10.81
C ALA A 74 -5.44 -18.97 -11.10
N GLU A 75 -6.08 -19.39 -12.19
CA GLU A 75 -7.46 -18.97 -12.54
C GLU A 75 -8.46 -19.35 -11.44
N ARG A 76 -8.40 -20.59 -10.95
CA ARG A 76 -9.27 -21.05 -9.85
C ARG A 76 -8.97 -20.32 -8.54
N TYR A 77 -7.71 -20.03 -8.23
CA TYR A 77 -7.33 -19.22 -7.08
C TYR A 77 -7.97 -17.83 -7.15
N VAL A 78 -7.87 -17.11 -8.29
CA VAL A 78 -8.50 -15.79 -8.45
C VAL A 78 -10.01 -15.86 -8.21
N LYS A 79 -10.69 -16.87 -8.76
CA LYS A 79 -12.12 -17.06 -8.56
C LYS A 79 -12.48 -17.32 -7.09
N LEU A 80 -11.63 -18.07 -6.35
CA LEU A 80 -11.83 -18.28 -4.90
C LEU A 80 -11.64 -16.98 -4.10
N VAL A 81 -10.65 -16.14 -4.45
CA VAL A 81 -10.48 -14.82 -3.83
C VAL A 81 -11.73 -13.96 -4.01
N LEU A 82 -12.28 -13.91 -5.23
CA LEU A 82 -13.52 -13.18 -5.51
C LEU A 82 -14.72 -13.76 -4.75
N ALA A 83 -14.77 -15.08 -4.57
CA ALA A 83 -15.82 -15.75 -3.78
C ALA A 83 -15.72 -15.39 -2.29
N VAL A 84 -14.51 -15.33 -1.70
CA VAL A 84 -14.32 -14.84 -0.30
C VAL A 84 -14.78 -13.40 -0.18
N GLY A 85 -14.52 -12.56 -1.19
CA GLY A 85 -14.99 -11.17 -1.22
C GLY A 85 -16.52 -11.00 -1.14
N GLN A 86 -17.32 -12.04 -1.38
CA GLN A 86 -18.76 -12.00 -1.18
C GLN A 86 -19.16 -12.17 0.30
N HIS A 87 -18.25 -12.66 1.14
CA HIS A 87 -18.42 -12.84 2.58
C HIS A 87 -17.68 -11.79 3.42
N ASP A 88 -16.71 -11.10 2.81
CA ASP A 88 -15.85 -10.12 3.47
C ASP A 88 -15.56 -8.96 2.50
N ALA A 89 -16.22 -7.84 2.74
CA ALA A 89 -16.14 -6.66 1.86
C ALA A 89 -14.71 -6.04 1.80
N ASP A 90 -13.90 -6.26 2.84
CA ASP A 90 -12.53 -5.75 2.92
C ASP A 90 -11.51 -6.72 2.28
N TYR A 91 -11.94 -7.93 1.84
CA TYR A 91 -10.98 -8.96 1.41
C TYR A 91 -10.33 -8.69 0.06
N VAL A 92 -11.09 -8.17 -0.92
CA VAL A 92 -10.59 -7.90 -2.27
C VAL A 92 -10.27 -6.42 -2.42
N ASP A 93 -9.00 -6.10 -2.25
CA ASP A 93 -8.49 -4.72 -2.34
C ASP A 93 -8.50 -4.20 -3.79
N ALA A 94 -8.00 -4.99 -4.74
CA ALA A 94 -8.01 -4.67 -6.16
C ALA A 94 -8.33 -5.92 -7.00
N PHE A 95 -9.04 -5.70 -8.10
CA PHE A 95 -9.25 -6.72 -9.14
C PHE A 95 -9.43 -6.05 -10.49
N TYR A 96 -8.54 -6.37 -11.43
CA TYR A 96 -8.56 -5.90 -12.82
C TYR A 96 -8.44 -7.05 -13.83
N GLY A 97 -8.74 -8.28 -13.40
CA GLY A 97 -8.87 -9.46 -14.27
C GLY A 97 -10.19 -9.49 -15.05
N PRO A 98 -10.57 -10.64 -15.63
CA PRO A 98 -11.80 -10.77 -16.40
C PRO A 98 -13.04 -10.35 -15.60
N PRO A 99 -13.78 -9.31 -16.02
CA PRO A 99 -14.86 -8.73 -15.22
C PRO A 99 -16.04 -9.69 -15.02
N GLU A 100 -16.21 -10.68 -15.87
CA GLU A 100 -17.20 -11.76 -15.74
C GLU A 100 -16.97 -12.60 -14.49
N TRP A 101 -15.72 -12.80 -14.04
CA TRP A 101 -15.43 -13.62 -12.86
C TRP A 101 -15.97 -13.01 -11.57
N ARG A 102 -16.01 -11.68 -11.47
CA ARG A 102 -16.66 -11.01 -10.33
C ARG A 102 -18.17 -11.25 -10.34
N LYS A 103 -18.80 -11.12 -11.51
CA LYS A 103 -20.24 -11.40 -11.67
C LYS A 103 -20.57 -12.86 -11.39
N GLU A 104 -19.72 -13.80 -11.81
CA GLU A 104 -19.87 -15.22 -11.50
C GLU A 104 -19.83 -15.46 -9.99
N ALA A 105 -18.89 -14.84 -9.26
CA ALA A 105 -18.79 -14.97 -7.81
C ALA A 105 -20.01 -14.37 -7.09
N GLU A 106 -20.49 -13.20 -7.52
CA GLU A 106 -21.70 -12.55 -7.00
C GLU A 106 -22.96 -13.41 -7.21
N ALA A 107 -23.07 -14.06 -8.36
CA ALA A 107 -24.22 -14.93 -8.69
C ALA A 107 -24.15 -16.27 -7.93
N ALA A 108 -22.98 -16.88 -7.84
CA ALA A 108 -22.78 -18.20 -7.23
C ALA A 108 -22.96 -18.20 -5.72
N LYS A 109 -22.58 -17.14 -5.00
CA LYS A 109 -22.63 -17.01 -3.53
C LYS A 109 -22.10 -18.26 -2.82
N THR A 110 -20.95 -18.75 -3.29
CA THR A 110 -20.35 -20.02 -2.86
C THR A 110 -20.17 -20.02 -1.34
N PRO A 111 -20.68 -21.04 -0.59
CA PRO A 111 -20.53 -21.11 0.85
C PRO A 111 -19.05 -21.19 1.28
N LEU A 112 -18.70 -20.63 2.46
CA LEU A 112 -17.35 -20.65 2.99
C LEU A 112 -16.75 -22.07 3.10
N THR A 113 -17.57 -23.08 3.45
CA THR A 113 -17.14 -24.49 3.51
C THR A 113 -16.74 -25.03 2.15
N ALA A 114 -17.45 -24.65 1.08
CA ALA A 114 -17.10 -25.05 -0.28
C ALA A 114 -15.87 -24.30 -0.80
N ILE A 115 -15.70 -23.03 -0.43
CA ILE A 115 -14.48 -22.26 -0.74
C ILE A 115 -13.25 -22.92 -0.10
N ASP A 116 -13.31 -23.28 1.20
CA ASP A 116 -12.21 -23.97 1.89
C ASP A 116 -11.87 -25.30 1.24
N ALA A 117 -12.87 -26.12 0.93
CA ALA A 117 -12.67 -27.42 0.28
C ALA A 117 -11.99 -27.28 -1.09
N GLN A 118 -12.42 -26.31 -1.90
CA GLN A 118 -11.80 -26.03 -3.20
C GLN A 118 -10.37 -25.51 -3.06
N ALA A 119 -10.11 -24.62 -2.09
CA ALA A 119 -8.78 -24.12 -1.81
C ALA A 119 -7.83 -25.24 -1.34
N ALA A 120 -8.30 -26.14 -0.47
CA ALA A 120 -7.56 -27.32 -0.04
C ALA A 120 -7.19 -28.24 -1.21
N ALA A 121 -8.12 -28.45 -2.14
CA ALA A 121 -7.87 -29.22 -3.35
C ALA A 121 -6.77 -28.58 -4.23
N LEU A 122 -6.78 -27.26 -4.38
CA LEU A 122 -5.73 -26.52 -5.11
C LEU A 122 -4.36 -26.62 -4.40
N GLU A 123 -4.32 -26.48 -3.09
CA GLU A 123 -3.08 -26.69 -2.31
C GLU A 123 -2.49 -28.09 -2.54
N ALA A 124 -3.33 -29.12 -2.60
CA ALA A 124 -2.90 -30.51 -2.87
C ALA A 124 -2.49 -30.76 -4.33
N GLU A 125 -2.96 -29.92 -5.27
CA GLU A 125 -2.62 -30.02 -6.69
C GLU A 125 -1.25 -29.41 -7.01
N ILE A 126 -0.89 -28.29 -6.40
CA ILE A 126 0.37 -27.56 -6.69
C ILE A 126 1.61 -28.47 -6.63
N PRO A 127 1.84 -29.29 -5.59
CA PRO A 127 3.00 -30.17 -5.55
C PRO A 127 3.06 -31.17 -6.71
N LYS A 128 1.92 -31.64 -7.20
CA LYS A 128 1.84 -32.55 -8.36
C LYS A 128 2.27 -31.85 -9.64
N VAL A 129 1.79 -30.61 -9.86
CA VAL A 129 2.21 -29.79 -10.98
C VAL A 129 3.70 -29.47 -10.94
N VAL A 130 4.22 -29.12 -9.76
CA VAL A 130 5.63 -28.82 -9.54
C VAL A 130 6.50 -30.05 -9.81
N ALA A 131 6.10 -31.24 -9.35
CA ALA A 131 6.83 -32.49 -9.59
C ALA A 131 6.87 -32.91 -11.08
N ALA A 132 5.80 -32.58 -11.83
CA ALA A 132 5.68 -32.87 -13.25
C ALA A 132 6.38 -31.85 -14.16
N THR A 133 6.73 -30.65 -13.66
CA THR A 133 7.28 -29.54 -14.44
C THR A 133 8.80 -29.49 -14.35
N ARG A 134 9.46 -29.24 -15.48
CA ARG A 134 10.93 -29.07 -15.55
C ARG A 134 11.24 -27.71 -16.19
N PRO A 135 11.31 -26.62 -15.40
CA PRO A 135 11.67 -25.32 -15.94
C PRO A 135 13.13 -25.30 -16.37
N THR A 136 13.46 -24.38 -17.29
CA THR A 136 14.88 -24.11 -17.62
C THR A 136 15.62 -23.53 -16.41
N LYS A 137 16.94 -23.55 -16.46
CA LYS A 137 17.76 -22.99 -15.35
C LYS A 137 17.46 -21.50 -15.12
N GLU A 138 17.25 -20.77 -16.19
CA GLU A 138 16.95 -19.33 -16.19
C GLU A 138 15.55 -19.05 -15.60
N ALA A 139 14.58 -19.92 -15.85
CA ALA A 139 13.20 -19.77 -15.36
C ALA A 139 13.02 -20.32 -13.91
N MET A 140 13.97 -21.09 -13.39
CA MET A 140 13.83 -21.85 -12.14
C MET A 140 13.51 -20.94 -10.94
N GLU A 141 14.20 -19.81 -10.79
CA GLU A 141 13.96 -18.92 -9.66
C GLU A 141 12.52 -18.37 -9.67
N LEU A 142 12.08 -17.79 -10.78
CA LEU A 142 10.73 -17.24 -10.88
C LEU A 142 9.65 -18.30 -10.79
N TRP A 143 9.89 -19.49 -11.36
CA TRP A 143 9.00 -20.64 -11.22
C TRP A 143 8.83 -21.03 -9.75
N THR A 144 9.96 -21.12 -9.02
CA THR A 144 9.95 -21.47 -7.59
C THR A 144 9.20 -20.43 -6.77
N LEU A 145 9.46 -19.15 -7.00
CA LEU A 145 8.75 -18.06 -6.33
C LEU A 145 7.24 -18.08 -6.61
N ARG A 146 6.84 -18.37 -7.85
CA ARG A 146 5.43 -18.37 -8.25
C ARG A 146 4.62 -19.46 -7.56
N TRP A 147 5.09 -20.72 -7.59
CA TRP A 147 4.34 -21.80 -6.93
C TRP A 147 4.33 -21.65 -5.41
N GLN A 148 5.42 -21.15 -4.81
CA GLN A 148 5.45 -20.82 -3.39
C GLN A 148 4.45 -19.71 -3.07
N TYR A 149 4.40 -18.67 -3.90
CA TYR A 149 3.41 -17.58 -3.78
C TYR A 149 1.98 -18.15 -3.78
N LEU A 150 1.58 -18.90 -4.80
CA LEU A 150 0.24 -19.49 -4.88
C LEU A 150 -0.08 -20.38 -3.67
N SER A 151 0.86 -21.19 -3.22
CA SER A 151 0.67 -22.05 -2.05
C SER A 151 0.42 -21.22 -0.78
N ARG A 152 1.19 -20.18 -0.54
CA ARG A 152 1.03 -19.31 0.63
C ARG A 152 -0.24 -18.46 0.56
N GLN A 153 -0.60 -17.99 -0.61
CA GLN A 153 -1.84 -17.26 -0.84
C GLN A 153 -3.08 -18.13 -0.57
N LEU A 154 -3.07 -19.39 -1.00
CA LEU A 154 -4.14 -20.35 -0.70
C LEU A 154 -4.23 -20.65 0.80
N GLY A 155 -3.12 -20.87 1.48
CA GLY A 155 -3.08 -21.06 2.92
C GLY A 155 -3.63 -19.86 3.70
N ALA A 156 -3.29 -18.63 3.29
CA ALA A 156 -3.83 -17.41 3.87
C ALA A 156 -5.34 -17.27 3.61
N LEU A 157 -5.79 -17.57 2.39
CA LEU A 157 -7.21 -17.59 2.03
C LEU A 157 -8.01 -18.54 2.94
N ARG A 158 -7.53 -19.78 3.11
CA ARG A 158 -8.16 -20.76 3.99
C ARG A 158 -8.19 -20.31 5.45
N SER A 159 -7.10 -19.68 5.91
CA SER A 159 -7.04 -19.11 7.26
C SER A 159 -8.07 -18.00 7.45
N ARG A 160 -8.23 -17.11 6.46
CA ARG A 160 -9.27 -16.07 6.50
C ARG A 160 -10.67 -16.67 6.48
N VAL A 161 -10.93 -17.67 5.64
CA VAL A 161 -12.20 -18.41 5.62
C VAL A 161 -12.51 -19.01 6.99
N ALA A 162 -11.54 -19.67 7.63
CA ALA A 162 -11.71 -20.23 8.97
C ALA A 162 -12.04 -19.15 10.01
N MET A 163 -11.43 -17.96 9.93
CA MET A 163 -11.75 -16.81 10.80
C MET A 163 -13.18 -16.32 10.56
N LEU A 164 -13.64 -16.23 9.31
CA LEU A 164 -15.02 -15.85 8.96
C LEU A 164 -16.04 -16.89 9.47
N GLN A 165 -15.62 -18.14 9.62
CA GLN A 165 -16.40 -19.22 10.25
C GLN A 165 -16.30 -19.22 11.79
N GLY A 166 -15.64 -18.24 12.40
CA GLY A 166 -15.56 -18.05 13.85
C GLY A 166 -14.32 -18.64 14.52
N LYS A 167 -13.32 -19.14 13.77
CA LYS A 167 -12.04 -19.56 14.36
C LYS A 167 -11.33 -18.36 14.98
N LYS A 168 -11.03 -18.46 16.26
CA LYS A 168 -10.20 -17.46 16.97
C LYS A 168 -8.73 -17.84 16.84
N MET A 169 -7.90 -16.83 16.62
CA MET A 169 -6.44 -16.93 16.57
C MET A 169 -5.86 -15.84 17.46
N THR A 170 -4.73 -16.13 18.11
CA THR A 170 -3.90 -15.10 18.73
C THR A 170 -3.32 -14.17 17.66
N PHE A 171 -2.84 -13.03 18.08
CA PHE A 171 -2.21 -12.06 17.16
C PHE A 171 -1.08 -12.66 16.32
N ASP A 172 -0.20 -13.46 16.96
CA ASP A 172 0.94 -14.06 16.28
C ASP A 172 0.55 -15.22 15.36
N GLU A 173 -0.43 -16.07 15.76
CA GLU A 173 -0.98 -17.12 14.90
C GLU A 173 -1.65 -16.53 13.66
N GLU A 174 -2.44 -15.48 13.83
CA GLU A 174 -3.08 -14.77 12.74
C GLU A 174 -2.06 -14.12 11.80
N SER A 175 -1.05 -13.43 12.37
CA SER A 175 0.04 -12.79 11.61
C SER A 175 0.79 -13.81 10.74
N LEU A 176 1.16 -14.95 11.32
CA LEU A 176 1.85 -16.01 10.57
C LEU A 176 0.97 -16.60 9.47
N ALA A 177 -0.30 -16.85 9.78
CA ALA A 177 -1.23 -17.50 8.86
C ALA A 177 -1.61 -16.61 7.67
N LEU A 178 -1.79 -15.30 7.89
CA LEU A 178 -2.22 -14.36 6.85
C LEU A 178 -1.05 -13.68 6.15
N TYR A 179 0.01 -13.33 6.88
CA TYR A 179 1.09 -12.48 6.35
C TYR A 179 2.45 -13.16 6.28
N ASP A 180 2.53 -14.48 6.54
CA ASP A 180 3.78 -15.28 6.47
C ASP A 180 4.92 -14.68 7.34
N ALA A 181 4.55 -13.96 8.40
CA ALA A 181 5.49 -13.30 9.30
C ALA A 181 4.91 -13.09 10.70
N VAL A 182 5.78 -12.95 11.69
CA VAL A 182 5.44 -12.61 13.08
C VAL A 182 6.32 -11.46 13.52
N ALA A 183 5.72 -10.41 14.09
CA ALA A 183 6.44 -9.27 14.61
C ALA A 183 7.17 -9.64 15.92
N PRO A 184 8.42 -9.16 16.13
CA PRO A 184 9.10 -9.34 17.39
C PRO A 184 8.31 -8.71 18.54
N VAL A 185 8.36 -9.33 19.71
CA VAL A 185 7.82 -8.76 20.94
C VAL A 185 8.78 -7.66 21.43
N LYS A 186 8.24 -6.48 21.73
CA LYS A 186 9.00 -5.35 22.24
C LYS A 186 8.60 -5.06 23.69
N PRO A 187 9.55 -5.11 24.64
CA PRO A 187 9.24 -4.79 26.02
C PRO A 187 8.98 -3.27 26.23
N GLU A 188 8.15 -2.92 27.19
CA GLU A 188 7.83 -1.52 27.54
C GLU A 188 9.08 -0.67 27.78
N SER A 189 10.13 -1.26 28.38
CA SER A 189 11.39 -0.58 28.67
C SER A 189 12.10 0.00 27.43
N GLU A 190 11.93 -0.62 26.24
CA GLU A 190 12.47 -0.06 24.99
C GLU A 190 11.74 1.25 24.64
N PHE A 191 10.42 1.28 24.78
CA PHE A 191 9.62 2.49 24.52
C PHE A 191 9.90 3.58 25.55
N GLU A 192 10.00 3.21 26.84
CA GLU A 192 10.31 4.16 27.92
C GLU A 192 11.68 4.83 27.73
N ALA A 193 12.67 4.09 27.23
CA ALA A 193 13.97 4.66 26.92
C ALA A 193 13.91 5.71 25.80
N VAL A 194 13.02 5.54 24.83
CA VAL A 194 12.80 6.52 23.76
C VAL A 194 12.00 7.71 24.29
N LEU A 195 10.96 7.46 25.10
CA LEU A 195 10.16 8.54 25.69
C LEU A 195 11.02 9.48 26.53
N LYS A 196 12.01 8.98 27.32
CA LYS A 196 12.97 9.82 28.05
C LYS A 196 13.79 10.73 27.12
N GLN A 197 14.17 10.24 25.94
CA GLN A 197 14.88 11.05 24.93
C GLN A 197 13.97 12.14 24.36
N LEU A 198 12.70 11.81 24.10
CA LEU A 198 11.69 12.77 23.67
C LEU A 198 11.40 13.84 24.72
N GLU A 199 11.35 13.47 26.01
CA GLU A 199 11.19 14.42 27.10
C GLU A 199 12.31 15.47 27.16
N ALA A 200 13.53 15.04 26.90
CA ALA A 200 14.69 15.96 26.83
C ALA A 200 14.64 16.89 25.62
N LYS A 201 14.07 16.41 24.49
CA LYS A 201 13.92 17.20 23.26
C LYS A 201 12.72 18.15 23.30
N LEU A 202 11.71 17.85 24.08
CA LEU A 202 10.45 18.61 24.16
C LEU A 202 10.24 19.14 25.57
N PRO A 203 11.04 20.14 26.03
CA PRO A 203 10.90 20.70 27.36
C PRO A 203 9.58 21.48 27.47
N GLY A 204 9.13 21.70 28.71
CA GLY A 204 7.96 22.52 29.03
C GLY A 204 6.99 21.86 30.03
N SER A 205 5.86 22.48 30.25
CA SER A 205 4.81 22.02 31.14
C SER A 205 3.79 21.11 30.46
N GLY A 206 3.17 20.24 31.24
CA GLY A 206 2.19 19.25 30.79
C GLY A 206 2.82 17.88 30.50
N SER A 207 1.99 16.91 30.17
CA SER A 207 2.42 15.56 29.77
C SER A 207 3.25 15.60 28.49
N LEU A 208 4.06 14.57 28.27
CA LEU A 208 4.89 14.49 27.05
C LEU A 208 4.04 14.53 25.77
N ILE A 209 2.88 13.87 25.77
CA ILE A 209 1.97 13.88 24.62
C ILE A 209 1.40 15.27 24.33
N GLU A 210 1.03 16.05 25.36
CA GLU A 210 0.57 17.43 25.19
C GLU A 210 1.68 18.33 24.65
N ARG A 211 2.92 18.14 25.11
CA ARG A 211 4.09 18.87 24.62
C ARG A 211 4.38 18.52 23.15
N TYR A 212 4.33 17.24 22.80
CA TYR A 212 4.52 16.76 21.45
C TYR A 212 3.42 17.25 20.50
N ASP A 213 2.16 17.18 20.90
CA ASP A 213 1.04 17.69 20.09
C ASP A 213 1.19 19.19 19.84
N ARG A 214 1.46 19.97 20.87
CA ARG A 214 1.72 21.41 20.79
C ARG A 214 2.90 21.74 19.87
N TYR A 215 3.99 20.94 19.96
CA TYR A 215 5.14 21.05 19.07
C TYR A 215 4.77 20.79 17.62
N LYS A 216 4.03 19.74 17.35
CA LYS A 216 3.62 19.37 15.97
C LYS A 216 2.67 20.39 15.32
N GLN A 217 1.89 21.14 16.07
CA GLN A 217 0.99 22.14 15.49
C GLN A 217 1.73 23.19 14.64
N ALA A 218 3.01 23.45 14.93
CA ALA A 218 3.84 24.35 14.12
C ALA A 218 4.15 23.81 12.70
N PHE A 219 3.89 22.53 12.45
CA PHE A 219 4.22 21.83 11.20
C PHE A 219 2.98 21.37 10.40
N VAL A 220 1.81 21.85 10.79
CA VAL A 220 0.55 21.57 10.07
C VAL A 220 0.52 22.37 8.76
N ILE A 221 0.27 21.70 7.65
CA ILE A 221 0.06 22.36 6.35
C ILE A 221 -1.29 23.09 6.39
N PRO A 222 -1.32 24.41 6.13
CA PRO A 222 -2.59 25.14 6.01
C PRO A 222 -3.47 24.51 4.92
N LYS A 223 -4.77 24.31 5.22
CA LYS A 223 -5.71 23.63 4.30
C LYS A 223 -5.67 24.17 2.87
N THR A 224 -5.51 25.50 2.70
CA THR A 224 -5.42 26.17 1.40
C THR A 224 -4.14 25.87 0.63
N ARG A 225 -3.15 25.24 1.26
CA ARG A 225 -1.84 24.90 0.66
C ARG A 225 -1.62 23.39 0.51
N VAL A 226 -2.50 22.55 1.05
CA VAL A 226 -2.38 21.09 1.03
C VAL A 226 -2.15 20.58 -0.38
N ASP A 227 -3.03 20.90 -1.32
CA ASP A 227 -2.92 20.42 -2.70
C ASP A 227 -1.59 20.82 -3.34
N ARG A 228 -1.20 22.08 -3.24
CA ARG A 228 0.07 22.56 -3.82
C ARG A 228 1.30 21.84 -3.23
N VAL A 229 1.30 21.61 -1.92
CA VAL A 229 2.39 20.89 -1.23
C VAL A 229 2.43 19.42 -1.69
N PHE A 230 1.26 18.76 -1.79
CA PHE A 230 1.17 17.37 -2.25
C PHE A 230 1.60 17.21 -3.72
N GLN A 231 1.17 18.10 -4.62
CA GLN A 231 1.58 18.06 -6.03
C GLN A 231 3.10 18.16 -6.16
N GLU A 232 3.75 19.02 -5.37
CA GLU A 232 5.20 19.15 -5.38
C GLU A 232 5.90 17.93 -4.77
N ALA A 233 5.37 17.34 -3.69
CA ALA A 233 5.86 16.09 -3.12
C ALA A 233 5.76 14.96 -4.14
N ILE A 234 4.62 14.80 -4.82
CA ILE A 234 4.41 13.81 -5.89
C ILE A 234 5.43 14.01 -7.02
N ARG A 235 5.64 15.26 -7.45
CA ARG A 235 6.63 15.58 -8.49
C ARG A 235 8.03 15.14 -8.06
N GLY A 236 8.41 15.43 -6.82
CA GLY A 236 9.70 15.03 -6.26
C GLY A 236 9.88 13.52 -6.18
N CYS A 237 8.86 12.78 -5.67
CA CYS A 237 8.86 11.32 -5.60
C CYS A 237 8.93 10.71 -7.02
N ARG A 238 8.12 11.22 -7.96
CA ARG A 238 8.08 10.75 -9.35
C ARG A 238 9.42 10.95 -10.07
N GLN A 239 9.99 12.15 -9.99
CA GLN A 239 11.26 12.46 -10.65
C GLN A 239 12.38 11.50 -10.21
N ARG A 240 12.49 11.23 -8.89
CA ARG A 240 13.49 10.31 -8.35
C ARG A 240 13.25 8.88 -8.80
N SER A 241 12.01 8.42 -8.75
CA SER A 241 11.65 7.07 -9.16
C SER A 241 11.91 6.82 -10.65
N MET A 242 11.48 7.74 -11.51
CA MET A 242 11.64 7.61 -12.98
C MET A 242 13.11 7.70 -13.44
N SER A 243 14.02 8.17 -12.59
CA SER A 243 15.47 8.13 -12.88
C SER A 243 16.07 6.73 -12.74
N HIS A 244 15.32 5.78 -12.16
CA HIS A 244 15.81 4.44 -11.83
C HIS A 244 14.86 3.30 -12.22
N VAL A 245 13.59 3.59 -12.41
CA VAL A 245 12.54 2.62 -12.70
C VAL A 245 11.90 2.95 -14.05
N GLU A 246 11.92 1.99 -14.96
CA GLU A 246 11.19 2.10 -16.23
C GLU A 246 9.74 1.70 -16.01
N LEU A 247 8.84 2.65 -16.19
CA LEU A 247 7.40 2.45 -16.09
C LEU A 247 6.75 2.59 -17.47
N PRO A 248 5.60 1.94 -17.70
CA PRO A 248 4.84 2.12 -18.93
C PRO A 248 4.51 3.58 -19.20
N MET A 249 4.62 4.03 -20.45
CA MET A 249 4.37 5.45 -20.82
C MET A 249 2.92 5.91 -20.53
N THR A 250 2.00 4.97 -20.37
CA THR A 250 0.58 5.25 -20.07
C THR A 250 0.27 5.27 -18.58
N GLU A 251 1.29 5.04 -17.70
CA GLU A 251 1.10 5.04 -16.26
C GLU A 251 0.69 6.42 -15.76
N ARG A 252 -0.27 6.43 -14.83
CA ARG A 252 -0.75 7.66 -14.18
C ARG A 252 -1.61 7.36 -12.98
N PHE A 253 -1.73 8.33 -12.11
CA PHE A 253 -2.78 8.34 -11.09
C PHE A 253 -3.43 9.72 -10.95
N THR A 254 -4.58 9.73 -10.30
CA THR A 254 -5.28 10.94 -9.87
C THR A 254 -5.31 10.97 -8.34
N VAL A 255 -5.39 12.17 -7.77
CA VAL A 255 -5.49 12.38 -6.31
C VAL A 255 -6.84 12.99 -5.98
N GLU A 256 -7.52 12.43 -4.97
CA GLU A 256 -8.75 12.95 -4.40
C GLU A 256 -8.58 13.18 -2.90
N TYR A 257 -9.14 14.28 -2.41
CA TYR A 257 -9.19 14.57 -0.98
C TYR A 257 -10.56 14.13 -0.44
N VAL A 258 -10.55 13.28 0.59
CA VAL A 258 -11.74 12.65 1.15
C VAL A 258 -11.83 12.86 2.65
N THR A 259 -13.00 12.56 3.23
CA THR A 259 -13.28 12.58 4.68
C THR A 259 -14.05 11.33 5.10
N GLY A 260 -14.17 11.10 6.41
CA GLY A 260 -14.95 9.99 6.95
C GLY A 260 -14.28 8.62 6.80
N LYS A 261 -12.94 8.57 6.75
CA LYS A 261 -12.18 7.33 6.56
C LYS A 261 -11.39 6.95 7.82
N SER A 262 -11.16 5.64 8.01
CA SER A 262 -10.31 5.11 9.10
C SER A 262 -8.81 5.18 8.79
N TRP A 263 -8.42 5.36 7.52
CA TRP A 263 -7.05 5.46 7.02
C TRP A 263 -6.66 6.90 6.65
N SER A 264 -5.36 7.15 6.44
CA SER A 264 -4.81 8.47 6.09
C SER A 264 -4.64 8.66 4.58
N GLY A 265 -4.25 7.62 3.86
CA GLY A 265 -4.12 7.54 2.41
C GLY A 265 -4.57 6.18 1.93
N TYR A 266 -4.91 6.06 0.65
CA TYR A 266 -5.29 4.80 0.03
C TYR A 266 -5.06 4.85 -1.47
N ASN A 267 -4.51 3.76 -2.04
CA ASN A 267 -4.30 3.62 -3.47
C ASN A 267 -5.27 2.57 -4.03
N TRP A 268 -6.20 3.00 -4.85
CA TRP A 268 -7.08 2.13 -5.65
C TRP A 268 -6.42 1.85 -7.00
N TYR A 269 -5.76 0.68 -7.13
CA TYR A 269 -5.22 0.26 -8.41
C TYR A 269 -6.34 -0.28 -9.32
N GLN A 270 -6.41 0.27 -10.55
CA GLN A 270 -7.52 0.04 -11.48
C GLN A 270 -7.12 -0.82 -12.68
N GLY A 271 -5.87 -1.29 -12.73
CA GLY A 271 -5.29 -1.91 -13.91
C GLY A 271 -4.96 -0.90 -15.01
N ASN A 272 -4.37 -1.37 -16.08
CA ASN A 272 -3.87 -0.52 -17.18
C ASN A 272 -2.94 0.59 -16.68
N PHE A 273 -2.13 0.29 -15.66
CA PHE A 273 -1.15 1.18 -15.05
C PHE A 273 -1.76 2.46 -14.46
N ARG A 274 -3.00 2.36 -13.92
CA ARG A 274 -3.74 3.50 -13.38
C ARG A 274 -4.09 3.29 -11.92
N SER A 275 -3.99 4.37 -11.13
CA SER A 275 -4.47 4.41 -9.75
C SER A 275 -5.34 5.64 -9.50
N LEU A 276 -6.25 5.49 -8.52
CA LEU A 276 -6.88 6.58 -7.82
C LEU A 276 -6.30 6.63 -6.40
N ILE A 277 -5.62 7.71 -6.05
CA ILE A 277 -5.08 7.91 -4.70
C ILE A 277 -6.02 8.83 -3.93
N GLN A 278 -6.46 8.38 -2.76
CA GLN A 278 -7.31 9.17 -1.88
C GLN A 278 -6.53 9.58 -0.63
N VAL A 279 -6.58 10.86 -0.27
CA VAL A 279 -5.95 11.42 0.93
C VAL A 279 -7.04 11.88 1.88
N ASN A 280 -7.05 11.32 3.10
CA ASN A 280 -8.03 11.68 4.12
C ASN A 280 -7.62 12.99 4.82
N THR A 281 -8.54 13.94 4.88
CA THR A 281 -8.35 15.29 5.44
C THR A 281 -9.13 15.52 6.74
N ASP A 282 -9.63 14.47 7.40
CA ASP A 282 -10.33 14.58 8.68
C ASP A 282 -9.45 15.17 9.79
N LEU A 283 -8.17 14.79 9.79
CA LEU A 283 -7.19 15.25 10.76
C LEU A 283 -6.19 16.23 10.10
N PRO A 284 -5.54 17.09 10.89
CA PRO A 284 -4.48 17.94 10.38
C PRO A 284 -3.38 17.13 9.67
N ILE A 285 -2.97 17.59 8.49
CA ILE A 285 -1.87 16.98 7.72
C ILE A 285 -0.60 17.73 8.05
N TYR A 286 0.37 17.02 8.62
CA TYR A 286 1.70 17.55 8.91
C TYR A 286 2.60 17.49 7.68
N ILE A 287 3.60 18.36 7.62
CA ILE A 287 4.45 18.52 6.44
C ILE A 287 5.18 17.25 6.02
N ASP A 288 5.66 16.44 6.98
CA ASP A 288 6.29 15.14 6.75
C ASP A 288 5.37 14.17 6.00
N ARG A 289 4.04 14.27 6.24
CA ARG A 289 3.06 13.39 5.58
C ARG A 289 2.94 13.63 4.08
N ALA A 290 3.38 14.79 3.58
CA ALA A 290 3.32 15.06 2.14
C ALA A 290 4.26 14.12 1.36
N ILE A 291 5.52 13.99 1.77
CA ILE A 291 6.46 13.03 1.17
C ILE A 291 6.05 11.59 1.50
N ASP A 292 5.66 11.30 2.76
CA ASP A 292 5.24 9.97 3.14
C ASP A 292 4.13 9.43 2.24
N LEU A 293 3.02 10.17 2.12
CA LEU A 293 1.88 9.72 1.33
C LEU A 293 2.17 9.76 -0.18
N ALA A 294 2.88 10.80 -0.68
CA ALA A 294 3.23 10.88 -2.09
C ALA A 294 4.10 9.71 -2.55
N CYS A 295 5.09 9.32 -1.73
CA CYS A 295 5.96 8.19 -2.05
C CYS A 295 5.28 6.85 -1.76
N HIS A 296 4.55 6.71 -0.63
CA HIS A 296 3.91 5.47 -0.23
C HIS A 296 2.78 5.06 -1.19
N GLU A 297 1.86 5.98 -1.48
CA GLU A 297 0.74 5.69 -2.39
C GLU A 297 1.15 5.75 -3.86
N GLY A 298 2.11 6.64 -4.19
CA GLY A 298 2.53 6.94 -5.56
C GLY A 298 3.87 6.31 -5.94
N TYR A 299 4.93 7.12 -5.92
CA TYR A 299 6.24 6.79 -6.47
C TYR A 299 7.33 6.76 -5.39
N PRO A 300 7.97 5.61 -5.09
CA PRO A 300 7.89 4.31 -5.76
C PRO A 300 7.00 3.28 -5.03
N GLY A 301 5.98 3.70 -4.29
CA GLY A 301 5.15 2.85 -3.45
C GLY A 301 4.09 2.04 -4.22
N HIS A 302 2.87 2.00 -3.69
CA HIS A 302 1.80 1.12 -4.19
C HIS A 302 1.51 1.24 -5.67
N HIS A 303 1.48 2.47 -6.23
CA HIS A 303 1.25 2.66 -7.67
C HIS A 303 2.33 1.99 -8.51
N VAL A 304 3.60 2.21 -8.20
CA VAL A 304 4.74 1.62 -8.93
C VAL A 304 4.79 0.10 -8.73
N TYR A 305 4.56 -0.38 -7.51
CA TYR A 305 4.49 -1.81 -7.21
C TYR A 305 3.45 -2.52 -8.08
N ASN A 306 2.23 -2.02 -8.09
CA ASN A 306 1.15 -2.62 -8.88
C ASN A 306 1.42 -2.52 -10.39
N ALA A 307 1.95 -1.37 -10.87
CA ALA A 307 2.29 -1.19 -12.28
C ALA A 307 3.38 -2.16 -12.75
N LEU A 308 4.42 -2.39 -11.94
CA LEU A 308 5.48 -3.34 -12.25
C LEU A 308 5.00 -4.79 -12.19
N LEU A 309 4.15 -5.16 -11.23
CA LEU A 309 3.53 -6.49 -11.20
C LEU A 309 2.65 -6.71 -12.43
N GLU A 310 1.81 -5.74 -12.79
CA GLU A 310 0.99 -5.84 -14.01
C GLU A 310 1.85 -6.00 -15.26
N GLN A 311 2.87 -5.16 -15.44
CA GLN A 311 3.76 -5.24 -16.60
C GLN A 311 4.49 -6.58 -16.65
N THR A 312 5.21 -6.93 -15.59
CA THR A 312 6.18 -8.03 -15.62
C THR A 312 5.56 -9.40 -15.41
N LEU A 313 4.47 -9.50 -14.64
CA LEU A 313 3.87 -10.79 -14.30
C LEU A 313 2.57 -11.04 -15.08
N VAL A 314 1.71 -10.02 -15.23
CA VAL A 314 0.44 -10.20 -15.93
C VAL A 314 0.64 -10.07 -17.44
N GLN A 315 1.21 -8.95 -17.94
CA GLN A 315 1.28 -8.71 -19.38
C GLN A 315 2.38 -9.53 -20.04
N ASP A 316 3.59 -9.56 -19.47
CA ASP A 316 4.71 -10.29 -20.09
C ASP A 316 4.61 -11.81 -19.93
N ARG A 317 3.98 -12.31 -18.83
CA ARG A 317 3.95 -13.75 -18.48
C ARG A 317 2.58 -14.39 -18.46
N GLY A 318 1.50 -13.60 -18.49
CA GLY A 318 0.13 -14.10 -18.42
C GLY A 318 -0.25 -14.67 -17.03
N TRP A 319 0.45 -14.28 -15.96
CA TRP A 319 0.20 -14.77 -14.60
C TRP A 319 -1.01 -14.06 -13.99
N ILE A 320 -2.17 -14.66 -14.22
CA ILE A 320 -3.48 -14.07 -13.92
C ILE A 320 -3.70 -13.83 -12.41
N GLU A 321 -3.04 -14.59 -11.55
CA GLU A 321 -3.14 -14.45 -10.09
C GLU A 321 -2.74 -13.07 -9.59
N PHE A 322 -1.95 -12.31 -10.33
CA PHE A 322 -1.56 -10.94 -9.99
C PHE A 322 -2.57 -9.88 -10.44
N THR A 323 -3.68 -10.29 -11.07
CA THR A 323 -4.80 -9.36 -11.35
C THR A 323 -5.75 -9.16 -10.18
N VAL A 324 -5.56 -9.92 -9.09
CA VAL A 324 -6.32 -9.78 -7.85
C VAL A 324 -5.39 -9.53 -6.67
N TYR A 325 -5.79 -8.63 -5.78
CA TYR A 325 -5.05 -8.34 -4.56
C TYR A 325 -5.96 -8.62 -3.34
N PRO A 326 -5.76 -9.76 -2.66
CA PRO A 326 -6.43 -10.02 -1.39
C PRO A 326 -5.71 -9.29 -0.25
N LEU A 327 -6.46 -8.47 0.51
CA LEU A 327 -5.90 -7.62 1.57
C LEU A 327 -5.28 -8.44 2.71
N PHE A 328 -5.95 -9.52 3.12
CA PHE A 328 -5.47 -10.38 4.21
C PHE A 328 -4.63 -11.53 3.64
N SER A 329 -3.43 -11.18 3.16
CA SER A 329 -2.54 -12.11 2.47
C SER A 329 -1.06 -11.74 2.63
N PRO A 330 -0.13 -12.66 2.35
CA PRO A 330 1.31 -12.35 2.38
C PRO A 330 1.72 -11.21 1.45
N GLN A 331 0.98 -10.98 0.36
CA GLN A 331 1.24 -9.88 -0.56
C GLN A 331 1.12 -8.52 0.12
N SER A 332 0.22 -8.37 1.09
CA SER A 332 0.04 -7.10 1.81
C SER A 332 1.26 -6.68 2.61
N LEU A 333 1.97 -7.64 3.24
CA LEU A 333 3.20 -7.29 3.94
C LEU A 333 4.29 -6.81 2.99
N ILE A 334 4.39 -7.43 1.80
CA ILE A 334 5.32 -6.97 0.75
C ILE A 334 4.91 -5.58 0.24
N ALA A 335 3.64 -5.38 -0.08
CA ALA A 335 3.13 -4.12 -0.61
C ALA A 335 3.35 -2.96 0.37
N GLU A 336 2.95 -3.12 1.64
CA GLU A 336 3.14 -2.11 2.68
C GLU A 336 4.62 -1.90 3.03
N GLY A 337 5.36 -2.99 3.14
CA GLY A 337 6.80 -2.94 3.43
C GLY A 337 7.59 -2.23 2.35
N THR A 338 7.30 -2.52 1.08
CA THR A 338 7.96 -1.85 -0.06
C THR A 338 7.51 -0.40 -0.19
N ALA A 339 6.24 -0.07 0.04
CA ALA A 339 5.76 1.30 0.01
C ALA A 339 6.44 2.16 1.09
N ASN A 340 6.55 1.66 2.33
CA ASN A 340 7.23 2.36 3.42
C ASN A 340 8.75 2.47 3.22
N TYR A 341 9.43 1.40 2.79
CA TYR A 341 10.86 1.47 2.51
C TYR A 341 11.16 2.30 1.26
N GLY A 342 10.25 2.30 0.29
CA GLY A 342 10.34 3.11 -0.92
C GLY A 342 10.47 4.61 -0.65
N ILE A 343 9.91 5.11 0.45
CA ILE A 343 10.10 6.49 0.90
C ILE A 343 11.60 6.76 1.12
N GLU A 344 12.30 5.87 1.82
CA GLU A 344 13.73 6.02 2.12
C GLU A 344 14.62 5.78 0.88
N VAL A 345 14.14 4.96 -0.07
CA VAL A 345 14.83 4.75 -1.34
C VAL A 345 14.77 6.00 -2.22
N ALA A 346 13.58 6.62 -2.30
CA ALA A 346 13.39 7.85 -3.07
C ALA A 346 13.97 9.08 -2.37
N PHE A 347 13.86 9.14 -1.05
CA PHE A 347 14.31 10.25 -0.22
C PHE A 347 15.13 9.73 0.97
N PRO A 348 16.42 9.43 0.80
CA PRO A 348 17.31 9.28 1.94
C PRO A 348 17.19 10.48 2.88
N LEU A 349 17.41 10.29 4.19
CA LEU A 349 17.06 11.29 5.21
C LEU A 349 17.63 12.69 4.89
N GLU A 350 18.89 12.79 4.51
CA GLU A 350 19.54 14.08 4.21
C GLU A 350 18.92 14.77 2.99
N ASP A 351 18.61 14.01 1.93
CA ASP A 351 17.92 14.50 0.73
C ASP A 351 16.50 14.94 1.05
N ARG A 352 15.80 14.18 1.91
CA ARG A 352 14.47 14.50 2.38
C ARG A 352 14.44 15.81 3.16
N VAL A 353 15.31 15.93 4.15
CA VAL A 353 15.44 17.15 4.97
C VAL A 353 15.74 18.36 4.09
N SER A 354 16.64 18.23 3.13
CA SER A 354 16.99 19.29 2.18
C SER A 354 15.81 19.68 1.30
N PHE A 355 15.13 18.70 0.69
CA PHE A 355 13.99 18.94 -0.18
C PHE A 355 12.82 19.58 0.58
N GLU A 356 12.51 19.12 1.77
CA GLU A 356 11.44 19.71 2.59
C GLU A 356 11.81 21.12 3.03
N ARG A 357 13.04 21.36 3.50
CA ARG A 357 13.52 22.69 3.88
C ARG A 357 13.43 23.69 2.74
N ASP A 358 13.91 23.30 1.56
CA ASP A 358 14.12 24.23 0.46
C ASP A 358 12.85 24.41 -0.40
N ILE A 359 11.95 23.43 -0.37
CA ILE A 359 10.77 23.39 -1.25
C ILE A 359 9.45 23.36 -0.45
N LEU A 360 9.22 22.30 0.36
CA LEU A 360 7.89 22.09 0.94
C LEU A 360 7.56 23.04 2.08
N PHE A 361 8.52 23.33 2.96
CA PHE A 361 8.30 24.28 4.07
C PHE A 361 7.97 25.68 3.55
N PRO A 362 8.71 26.27 2.57
CA PRO A 362 8.32 27.54 1.96
C PRO A 362 6.95 27.51 1.31
N LEU A 363 6.61 26.43 0.58
CA LEU A 363 5.29 26.27 -0.05
C LEU A 363 4.16 26.21 0.98
N ALA A 364 4.41 25.54 2.10
CA ALA A 364 3.48 25.47 3.23
C ALA A 364 3.47 26.76 4.07
N GLY A 365 4.48 27.65 3.93
CA GLY A 365 4.67 28.85 4.74
C GLY A 365 5.07 28.53 6.17
N LEU A 366 5.85 27.47 6.35
CA LEU A 366 6.38 27.02 7.62
C LEU A 366 7.81 27.55 7.84
N ASP A 367 8.22 27.60 9.11
CA ASP A 367 9.56 28.07 9.52
C ASP A 367 10.64 27.05 9.15
N ILE A 368 11.45 27.38 8.14
CA ILE A 368 12.53 26.52 7.62
C ILE A 368 13.64 26.27 8.65
N SER A 369 13.81 27.14 9.63
CA SER A 369 14.86 26.97 10.66
C SER A 369 14.62 25.76 11.56
N LYS A 370 13.36 25.27 11.63
CA LYS A 370 12.93 24.15 12.48
C LYS A 370 13.03 22.79 11.83
N VAL A 371 13.37 22.70 10.55
CA VAL A 371 13.33 21.43 9.80
C VAL A 371 14.22 20.35 10.43
N THR A 372 15.47 20.70 10.77
CA THR A 372 16.44 19.75 11.34
C THR A 372 15.96 19.22 12.70
N GLU A 373 15.51 20.12 13.57
CA GLU A 373 14.97 19.73 14.88
C GLU A 373 13.72 18.85 14.74
N TYR A 374 12.83 19.21 13.80
CA TYR A 374 11.63 18.43 13.49
C TYR A 374 11.97 16.97 13.13
N TYR A 375 12.93 16.76 12.24
CA TYR A 375 13.36 15.42 11.87
C TYR A 375 14.04 14.65 13.00
N GLN A 376 14.79 15.31 13.87
CA GLN A 376 15.34 14.67 15.06
C GLN A 376 14.24 14.17 16.04
N VAL A 377 13.13 14.91 16.14
CA VAL A 377 11.98 14.47 16.93
C VAL A 377 11.23 13.34 16.25
N LEU A 378 11.02 13.42 14.92
CA LEU A 378 10.35 12.37 14.16
C LEU A 378 11.11 11.05 14.17
N GLU A 379 12.44 11.07 14.10
CA GLU A 379 13.28 9.87 14.20
C GLU A 379 13.07 9.15 15.55
N LEU A 380 12.97 9.90 16.66
CA LEU A 380 12.64 9.30 17.95
C LEU A 380 11.23 8.70 17.96
N VAL A 381 10.26 9.39 17.35
CA VAL A 381 8.88 8.87 17.28
C VAL A 381 8.78 7.63 16.37
N ASP A 382 9.54 7.55 15.28
CA ASP A 382 9.57 6.34 14.41
C ASP A 382 10.08 5.11 15.17
N ARG A 383 11.00 5.27 16.11
CA ARG A 383 11.47 4.19 17.01
C ARG A 383 10.38 3.65 17.95
N LEU A 384 9.26 4.37 18.12
CA LEU A 384 8.09 3.91 18.86
C LEU A 384 7.08 3.15 17.97
N SER A 385 7.36 2.97 16.68
CA SER A 385 6.41 2.41 15.72
C SER A 385 5.87 1.02 16.11
N TYR A 386 6.68 0.19 16.77
CA TYR A 386 6.26 -1.14 17.25
C TYR A 386 5.30 -1.08 18.46
N ALA A 387 5.15 0.06 19.14
CA ALA A 387 4.14 0.20 20.20
C ALA A 387 2.71 -0.07 19.68
N GLY A 388 2.45 0.23 18.42
CA GLY A 388 1.18 -0.12 17.75
C GLY A 388 0.95 -1.62 17.61
N ASN A 389 2.01 -2.41 17.37
CA ASN A 389 1.92 -3.86 17.28
C ASN A 389 1.66 -4.48 18.66
N GLU A 390 2.32 -3.98 19.71
CA GLU A 390 2.10 -4.48 21.07
C GLU A 390 0.69 -4.12 21.59
N ALA A 391 0.18 -2.93 21.27
CA ALA A 391 -1.21 -2.58 21.53
C ALA A 391 -2.19 -3.58 20.88
N ALA A 392 -1.97 -3.86 19.59
CA ALA A 392 -2.82 -4.80 18.84
C ALA A 392 -2.69 -6.24 19.36
N ARG A 393 -1.46 -6.70 19.66
CA ARG A 393 -1.20 -8.03 20.23
C ARG A 393 -1.94 -8.22 21.55
N ASN A 394 -1.74 -7.31 22.49
CA ASN A 394 -2.34 -7.40 23.82
C ASN A 394 -3.88 -7.30 23.76
N TYR A 395 -4.41 -6.46 22.88
CA TYR A 395 -5.84 -6.28 22.70
C TYR A 395 -6.50 -7.49 22.03
N ILE A 396 -5.94 -8.00 20.94
CA ILE A 396 -6.48 -9.18 20.22
C ILE A 396 -6.39 -10.44 21.08
N ASN A 397 -5.33 -10.57 21.87
CA ASN A 397 -5.14 -11.69 22.80
C ASN A 397 -5.98 -11.56 24.07
N GLY A 398 -6.72 -10.45 24.27
CA GLY A 398 -7.58 -10.23 25.42
C GLY A 398 -6.85 -9.93 26.71
N GLN A 399 -5.56 -9.52 26.62
CA GLN A 399 -4.75 -9.12 27.80
C GLN A 399 -5.11 -7.71 28.27
N ILE A 400 -5.53 -6.84 27.37
CA ILE A 400 -6.07 -5.52 27.65
C ILE A 400 -7.41 -5.35 26.93
N ASP A 401 -8.27 -4.51 27.48
CA ASP A 401 -9.52 -4.11 26.84
C ASP A 401 -9.30 -2.92 25.88
N ARG A 402 -10.37 -2.44 25.25
CA ARG A 402 -10.35 -1.30 24.33
C ARG A 402 -9.77 -0.04 24.96
N ALA A 403 -10.13 0.25 26.22
CA ALA A 403 -9.64 1.42 26.93
C ALA A 403 -8.14 1.30 27.23
N GLY A 404 -7.69 0.10 27.62
CA GLY A 404 -6.28 -0.23 27.79
C GLY A 404 -5.47 -0.08 26.49
N ALA A 405 -6.02 -0.50 25.33
CA ALA A 405 -5.37 -0.31 24.03
C ALA A 405 -5.23 1.18 23.65
N VAL A 406 -6.27 1.99 23.91
CA VAL A 406 -6.22 3.44 23.72
C VAL A 406 -5.13 4.05 24.61
N ALA A 407 -5.14 3.74 25.93
CA ALA A 407 -4.15 4.26 26.89
C ALA A 407 -2.71 3.85 26.50
N TRP A 408 -2.52 2.61 26.04
CA TRP A 408 -1.22 2.15 25.54
C TRP A 408 -0.72 2.98 24.34
N LEU A 409 -1.60 3.23 23.37
CA LEU A 409 -1.27 4.03 22.18
C LEU A 409 -1.00 5.50 22.53
N GLU A 410 -1.73 6.08 23.46
CA GLU A 410 -1.46 7.43 23.97
C GLU A 410 -0.06 7.49 24.61
N LYS A 411 0.26 6.52 25.48
CA LYS A 411 1.53 6.50 26.23
C LYS A 411 2.73 6.19 25.32
N TYR A 412 2.66 5.09 24.56
CA TYR A 412 3.84 4.53 23.90
C TYR A 412 3.93 4.83 22.39
N ALA A 413 2.82 5.13 21.72
CA ALA A 413 2.82 5.54 20.32
C ALA A 413 2.72 7.06 20.13
N MET A 414 2.66 7.83 21.22
CA MET A 414 2.53 9.29 21.19
C MET A 414 1.31 9.78 20.40
N TYR A 415 0.20 9.05 20.48
CA TYR A 415 -1.04 9.43 19.81
C TYR A 415 -1.92 10.28 20.70
N THR A 416 -2.51 11.34 20.15
CA THR A 416 -3.62 12.03 20.82
C THR A 416 -4.80 11.07 20.99
N LYS A 417 -5.65 11.26 21.97
CA LYS A 417 -6.78 10.38 22.26
C LYS A 417 -7.66 10.10 21.02
N PRO A 418 -8.07 11.10 20.20
CA PRO A 418 -8.85 10.85 18.98
C PRO A 418 -8.12 9.94 17.98
N ARG A 419 -6.78 10.11 17.86
CA ARG A 419 -5.96 9.27 16.99
C ARG A 419 -5.78 7.86 17.54
N ALA A 420 -5.62 7.70 18.84
CA ALA A 420 -5.55 6.39 19.50
C ALA A 420 -6.87 5.62 19.31
N GLU A 421 -8.02 6.27 19.51
CA GLU A 421 -9.34 5.69 19.26
C GLU A 421 -9.54 5.32 17.79
N GLN A 422 -9.08 6.14 16.86
CA GLN A 422 -9.09 5.82 15.41
C GLN A 422 -8.22 4.59 15.14
N ARG A 423 -7.03 4.50 15.74
CA ARG A 423 -6.15 3.34 15.57
C ARG A 423 -6.73 2.06 16.15
N VAL A 424 -7.45 2.12 17.28
CA VAL A 424 -8.14 0.95 17.83
C VAL A 424 -9.27 0.51 16.92
N ARG A 425 -10.05 1.44 16.32
CA ARG A 425 -11.02 1.07 15.26
C ARG A 425 -10.37 0.39 14.05
N PHE A 426 -9.18 0.84 13.66
CA PHE A 426 -8.39 0.17 12.63
C PHE A 426 -8.00 -1.26 13.05
N ILE A 427 -7.58 -1.44 14.32
CA ILE A 427 -7.25 -2.78 14.84
C ILE A 427 -8.50 -3.67 14.92
N ASP A 428 -9.66 -3.14 15.27
CA ASP A 428 -10.92 -3.91 15.26
C ASP A 428 -11.25 -4.47 13.86
N GLN A 429 -11.01 -3.67 12.81
CA GLN A 429 -11.34 -4.01 11.43
C GLN A 429 -10.25 -4.90 10.78
N TYR A 430 -8.98 -4.53 10.94
CA TYR A 430 -7.86 -5.11 10.20
C TYR A 430 -6.94 -6.00 11.04
N ARG A 431 -7.14 -6.02 12.34
CA ARG A 431 -6.49 -6.91 13.32
C ARG A 431 -4.95 -6.90 13.21
N SER A 432 -4.32 -8.08 12.96
CA SER A 432 -2.88 -8.21 12.84
C SER A 432 -2.25 -7.55 11.60
N TYR A 433 -3.06 -6.97 10.70
CA TYR A 433 -2.57 -6.21 9.54
C TYR A 433 -1.54 -5.12 9.92
N VAL A 434 -1.63 -4.62 11.15
CA VAL A 434 -0.75 -3.56 11.66
C VAL A 434 0.75 -3.86 11.50
N ILE A 435 1.14 -5.16 11.46
CA ILE A 435 2.55 -5.55 11.29
C ILE A 435 3.11 -5.21 9.92
N ASN A 436 2.24 -5.09 8.91
CA ASN A 436 2.65 -4.92 7.52
C ASN A 436 3.44 -3.61 7.31
N TYR A 437 3.16 -2.60 8.12
CA TYR A 437 3.78 -1.28 8.00
C TYR A 437 5.24 -1.27 8.48
N ASN A 438 5.50 -1.64 9.73
CA ASN A 438 6.83 -1.56 10.35
C ASN A 438 7.67 -2.82 10.12
N LEU A 439 7.13 -4.01 10.44
CA LEU A 439 7.84 -5.27 10.16
C LEU A 439 8.08 -5.44 8.66
N GLY A 440 7.09 -5.10 7.81
CA GLY A 440 7.24 -5.13 6.36
C GLY A 440 8.39 -4.25 5.90
N LYS A 441 8.45 -2.99 6.36
CA LYS A 441 9.55 -2.06 6.09
C LYS A 441 10.91 -2.64 6.49
N ASP A 442 11.00 -3.22 7.69
CA ASP A 442 12.27 -3.77 8.22
C ASP A 442 12.73 -5.00 7.44
N LEU A 443 11.80 -5.90 7.07
CA LEU A 443 12.12 -7.08 6.26
C LEU A 443 12.60 -6.68 4.86
N VAL A 444 11.91 -5.73 4.22
CA VAL A 444 12.29 -5.21 2.89
C VAL A 444 13.66 -4.55 2.96
N ARG A 445 13.88 -3.65 3.93
CA ARG A 445 15.19 -2.99 4.15
C ARG A 445 16.29 -4.03 4.30
N GLY A 446 16.13 -4.97 5.23
CA GLY A 446 17.13 -6.01 5.49
C GLY A 446 17.42 -6.88 4.27
N TYR A 447 16.39 -7.23 3.49
CA TYR A 447 16.57 -7.97 2.23
C TYR A 447 17.39 -7.15 1.21
N ILE A 448 17.02 -5.90 0.95
CA ILE A 448 17.72 -5.04 0.01
C ILE A 448 19.17 -4.83 0.44
N GLU A 449 19.43 -4.55 1.71
CA GLU A 449 20.78 -4.38 2.24
C GLU A 449 21.65 -5.63 2.10
N ARG A 450 21.10 -6.83 2.32
CA ARG A 450 21.81 -8.08 2.05
C ARG A 450 22.12 -8.26 0.57
N LYS A 451 21.16 -7.96 -0.33
CA LYS A 451 21.34 -8.05 -1.79
C LYS A 451 22.35 -7.02 -2.33
N MET A 452 22.44 -5.86 -1.73
CA MET A 452 23.46 -4.87 -2.06
C MET A 452 24.89 -5.36 -1.74
N GLY A 453 25.04 -6.15 -0.69
CA GLY A 453 26.35 -6.65 -0.27
C GLY A 453 27.30 -5.51 0.11
N ARG A 454 28.45 -5.40 -0.57
CA ARG A 454 29.45 -4.33 -0.37
C ARG A 454 29.16 -3.07 -1.17
N ASP A 455 28.37 -3.18 -2.22
CA ASP A 455 28.03 -2.03 -3.08
C ASP A 455 26.81 -1.29 -2.49
N ARG A 456 27.07 -0.20 -1.77
CA ARG A 456 26.07 0.63 -1.08
C ARG A 456 25.60 1.83 -1.93
N THR A 457 25.84 1.81 -3.23
CA THR A 457 25.44 2.91 -4.13
C THR A 457 23.90 3.02 -4.24
N PRO A 458 23.38 4.23 -4.46
CA PRO A 458 21.96 4.44 -4.75
C PRO A 458 21.47 3.61 -5.95
N GLN A 459 22.28 3.51 -7.01
CA GLN A 459 21.98 2.72 -8.21
C GLN A 459 21.77 1.24 -7.89
N ARG A 460 22.65 0.67 -7.03
CA ARG A 460 22.51 -0.72 -6.57
C ARG A 460 21.23 -0.90 -5.75
N ARG A 461 20.93 0.02 -4.83
CA ARG A 461 19.72 0.00 -4.01
C ARG A 461 18.47 0.01 -4.88
N TRP A 462 18.35 0.91 -5.82
CA TRP A 462 17.23 0.99 -6.74
C TRP A 462 17.07 -0.28 -7.58
N ARG A 463 18.16 -0.84 -8.10
CA ARG A 463 18.12 -2.08 -8.87
C ARG A 463 17.54 -3.24 -8.06
N GLU A 464 18.02 -3.46 -6.83
CA GLU A 464 17.53 -4.54 -5.98
C GLU A 464 16.08 -4.29 -5.52
N PHE A 465 15.74 -3.03 -5.27
CA PHE A 465 14.38 -2.63 -4.92
C PHE A 465 13.41 -2.86 -6.09
N THR A 466 13.74 -2.44 -7.30
CA THR A 466 12.93 -2.67 -8.51
C THR A 466 12.76 -4.17 -8.80
N ALA A 467 13.82 -4.97 -8.63
CA ALA A 467 13.75 -6.42 -8.78
C ALA A 467 12.79 -7.07 -7.77
N LEU A 468 12.74 -6.56 -6.54
CA LEU A 468 11.75 -6.99 -5.54
C LEU A 468 10.33 -6.63 -5.98
N LEU A 469 10.08 -5.38 -6.41
CA LEU A 469 8.76 -4.90 -6.85
C LEU A 469 8.22 -5.67 -8.07
N SER A 470 9.09 -6.25 -8.89
CA SER A 470 8.76 -6.92 -10.14
C SER A 470 8.66 -8.45 -10.00
N SER A 471 8.58 -8.99 -8.78
CA SER A 471 8.66 -10.44 -8.55
C SER A 471 7.68 -10.92 -7.46
N PRO A 472 7.23 -12.21 -7.53
CA PRO A 472 6.26 -12.76 -6.59
C PRO A 472 6.95 -13.17 -5.26
N ARG A 473 7.55 -12.22 -4.56
CA ARG A 473 8.24 -12.48 -3.30
C ARG A 473 7.25 -12.72 -2.16
N LEU A 474 7.70 -13.53 -1.20
CA LEU A 474 7.00 -13.80 0.06
C LEU A 474 7.78 -13.20 1.23
N PRO A 475 7.11 -12.82 2.33
CA PRO A 475 7.76 -12.32 3.54
C PRO A 475 8.82 -13.25 4.11
N SER A 476 8.56 -14.56 4.17
CA SER A 476 9.54 -15.57 4.61
C SER A 476 10.78 -15.63 3.71
N GLY A 477 10.67 -15.28 2.44
CA GLY A 477 11.79 -15.20 1.49
C GLY A 477 12.62 -13.91 1.60
N LEU A 478 12.24 -12.98 2.46
CA LEU A 478 12.97 -11.73 2.71
C LEU A 478 13.93 -11.83 3.92
N LYS A 479 13.97 -12.94 4.64
CA LYS A 479 14.83 -13.17 5.82
C LYS A 479 16.26 -13.48 5.45
#